data_40cafaccfb8102b3bc437816b516dc94
#
_entry.id   40cafaccfb8102b3bc437816b516dc94
#
_cell.length_a   1.000
_cell.length_b   1.000
_cell.length_c   1.000
_cell.angle_alpha   90.00
_cell.angle_beta   90.00
_cell.angle_gamma   90.00
#
_symmetry.space_group_name_H-M   'P 1'
#
loop_
_entity.id
_entity.type
_entity.pdbx_description
1 polymer ?
#
loop_
_entity_poly.entity_id
_entity_poly.type
_entity_poly.pdbx_seq_one_letter_code
_entity_poly.pdbx_strand_id
1 'polypeptide(L)'
;YPTDIGCYTLGLLPPLRMADFLICMGSGVSTAGGFSKVLDRPIAAFIGDSTFFHSGIPGLVNAVSHDHRFLLVILDNGTTAMTGHQPHPGVELTPEGKVEPSVSLEQMVRGCGVKRVVTVNPLQVNKTREVLQDLHEKMKEPGVTVLIAKSPCPLFENRMLRKKKKIVFEVDQSSCDLCKHCLDELGCPAFAWEQAAGETCIRINEALCSGCSVCAQICKSIKPRKIEGGE
;
A
#
# COMPACT_ATOMS: atom_id res chain seq x y z
N TYR A 1 -10.70 8.13 -7.40
CA TYR A 1 -9.41 7.59 -6.97
C TYR A 1 -8.39 7.65 -8.11
N PRO A 2 -7.75 8.82 -8.39
CA PRO A 2 -6.57 8.87 -9.25
C PRO A 2 -5.45 8.02 -8.66
N THR A 3 -4.76 7.25 -9.51
CA THR A 3 -3.60 6.47 -9.10
C THR A 3 -2.39 6.81 -9.96
N ASP A 4 -1.25 6.24 -9.61
CA ASP A 4 0.01 6.43 -10.31
C ASP A 4 0.64 5.07 -10.70
N ILE A 5 1.78 5.08 -11.37
CA ILE A 5 2.43 3.85 -11.84
C ILE A 5 3.31 3.24 -10.75
N GLY A 6 3.03 1.99 -10.41
CA GLY A 6 3.75 1.19 -9.42
C GLY A 6 3.08 -0.17 -9.22
N CYS A 7 3.60 -1.01 -8.33
CA CYS A 7 2.99 -2.32 -8.03
C CYS A 7 1.53 -2.19 -7.58
N TYR A 8 1.18 -1.10 -6.90
CA TYR A 8 -0.19 -0.80 -6.45
C TYR A 8 -1.16 -0.50 -7.60
N THR A 9 -0.67 -0.22 -8.81
CA THR A 9 -1.51 -0.06 -10.01
C THR A 9 -2.33 -1.34 -10.29
N LEU A 10 -1.85 -2.51 -9.88
CA LEU A 10 -2.61 -3.75 -9.97
C LEU A 10 -3.93 -3.71 -9.18
N GLY A 11 -4.08 -2.80 -8.23
CA GLY A 11 -5.35 -2.53 -7.55
C GLY A 11 -6.48 -2.01 -8.45
N LEU A 12 -6.19 -1.59 -9.69
CA LEU A 12 -7.20 -1.33 -10.73
C LEU A 12 -7.99 -2.58 -11.11
N LEU A 13 -7.34 -3.75 -11.02
CA LEU A 13 -7.92 -5.01 -11.45
C LEU A 13 -8.84 -5.60 -10.38
N PRO A 14 -9.77 -6.49 -10.76
CA PRO A 14 -10.51 -7.30 -9.79
C PRO A 14 -9.55 -8.09 -8.88
N PRO A 15 -9.94 -8.34 -7.64
CA PRO A 15 -11.21 -7.97 -7.01
C PRO A 15 -11.27 -6.52 -6.52
N LEU A 16 -10.14 -5.84 -6.35
CA LEU A 16 -10.05 -4.56 -5.62
C LEU A 16 -10.72 -3.39 -6.37
N ARG A 17 -10.46 -3.23 -7.66
CA ARG A 17 -11.00 -2.11 -8.49
C ARG A 17 -10.88 -0.74 -7.81
N MET A 18 -9.71 -0.49 -7.21
CA MET A 18 -9.50 0.65 -6.29
C MET A 18 -9.03 1.94 -6.97
N ALA A 19 -9.02 2.01 -8.28
CA ALA A 19 -8.62 3.22 -8.97
C ALA A 19 -9.50 3.47 -10.19
N ASP A 20 -9.78 4.75 -10.43
CA ASP A 20 -10.66 5.20 -11.53
C ASP A 20 -9.87 5.80 -12.69
N PHE A 21 -8.62 6.25 -12.43
CA PHE A 21 -7.90 7.06 -13.39
C PHE A 21 -6.37 6.90 -13.26
N LEU A 22 -5.70 6.73 -14.39
CA LEU A 22 -4.24 6.61 -14.52
C LEU A 22 -3.79 7.17 -15.86
N ILE A 23 -2.75 8.02 -15.89
CA ILE A 23 -2.15 8.52 -17.14
C ILE A 23 -0.68 8.09 -17.24
N CYS A 24 0.18 8.66 -16.38
CA CYS A 24 1.63 8.45 -16.41
C CYS A 24 2.24 8.64 -15.01
N MET A 25 3.52 8.34 -14.87
CA MET A 25 4.24 8.52 -13.60
C MET A 25 4.18 9.99 -13.13
N GLY A 26 3.71 10.19 -11.88
CA GLY A 26 3.57 11.49 -11.23
C GLY A 26 2.28 12.24 -11.54
N SER A 27 1.47 11.76 -12.49
CA SER A 27 0.22 12.44 -12.86
C SER A 27 -0.87 12.35 -11.80
N GLY A 28 -0.85 11.34 -10.93
CA GLY A 28 -1.90 11.09 -9.94
C GLY A 28 -2.14 12.27 -9.01
N VAL A 29 -1.09 12.93 -8.55
CA VAL A 29 -1.17 14.09 -7.66
C VAL A 29 -1.81 15.29 -8.36
N SER A 30 -1.35 15.63 -9.57
CA SER A 30 -1.87 16.75 -10.34
C SER A 30 -3.32 16.52 -10.78
N THR A 31 -3.66 15.28 -11.18
CA THR A 31 -5.02 14.88 -11.53
C THR A 31 -5.97 15.01 -10.35
N ALA A 32 -5.55 14.57 -9.16
CA ALA A 32 -6.32 14.73 -7.94
C ALA A 32 -6.59 16.21 -7.62
N GLY A 33 -5.57 17.05 -7.80
CA GLY A 33 -5.71 18.50 -7.66
C GLY A 33 -6.77 19.07 -8.62
N GLY A 34 -6.72 18.70 -9.90
CA GLY A 34 -7.71 19.11 -10.89
C GLY A 34 -9.13 18.65 -10.54
N PHE A 35 -9.30 17.37 -10.22
CA PHE A 35 -10.60 16.83 -9.82
C PHE A 35 -11.16 17.49 -8.56
N SER A 36 -10.31 17.84 -7.59
CA SER A 36 -10.74 18.50 -6.36
C SER A 36 -11.33 19.91 -6.57
N LYS A 37 -11.10 20.51 -7.75
CA LYS A 37 -11.68 21.81 -8.11
C LYS A 37 -13.01 21.72 -8.83
N VAL A 38 -13.30 20.58 -9.48
CA VAL A 38 -14.49 20.42 -10.33
C VAL A 38 -15.50 19.41 -9.79
N LEU A 39 -15.09 18.55 -8.84
CA LEU A 39 -15.95 17.54 -8.25
C LEU A 39 -16.26 17.87 -6.79
N ASP A 40 -17.55 17.93 -6.46
CA ASP A 40 -17.99 18.07 -5.07
C ASP A 40 -18.09 16.71 -4.35
N ARG A 41 -16.95 16.03 -4.26
CA ARG A 41 -16.81 14.76 -3.53
C ARG A 41 -15.37 14.61 -3.01
N PRO A 42 -15.15 13.77 -1.99
CA PRO A 42 -13.81 13.46 -1.53
C PRO A 42 -12.96 12.82 -2.63
N ILE A 43 -11.74 13.28 -2.81
CA ILE A 43 -10.77 12.74 -3.76
C ILE A 43 -9.61 12.14 -2.96
N ALA A 44 -9.24 10.89 -3.24
CA ALA A 44 -8.03 10.27 -2.70
C ALA A 44 -7.15 9.79 -3.84
N ALA A 45 -5.89 10.22 -3.85
CA ALA A 45 -4.90 9.83 -4.85
C ALA A 45 -3.84 8.91 -4.24
N PHE A 46 -3.32 7.99 -5.05
CA PHE A 46 -2.29 7.04 -4.64
C PHE A 46 -1.03 7.24 -5.48
N ILE A 47 0.14 7.22 -4.81
CA ILE A 47 1.45 7.32 -5.45
C ILE A 47 2.47 6.49 -4.64
N GLY A 48 3.43 5.84 -5.31
CA GLY A 48 4.54 5.19 -4.62
C GLY A 48 5.64 6.19 -4.22
N ASP A 49 6.44 5.83 -3.23
CA ASP A 49 7.58 6.60 -2.74
C ASP A 49 8.56 6.98 -3.85
N SER A 50 9.00 6.02 -4.64
CA SER A 50 9.90 6.24 -5.77
C SER A 50 9.31 7.23 -6.79
N THR A 51 8.05 7.01 -7.20
CA THR A 51 7.37 7.90 -8.16
C THR A 51 7.14 9.29 -7.57
N PHE A 52 6.88 9.39 -6.26
CA PHE A 52 6.76 10.68 -5.58
C PHE A 52 8.05 11.49 -5.68
N PHE A 53 9.20 10.89 -5.36
CA PHE A 53 10.50 11.56 -5.51
C PHE A 53 10.84 11.91 -6.96
N HIS A 54 10.46 11.04 -7.90
CA HIS A 54 10.74 11.25 -9.32
C HIS A 54 9.93 12.40 -9.94
N SER A 55 8.62 12.45 -9.66
CA SER A 55 7.71 13.37 -10.38
C SER A 55 6.48 13.84 -9.61
N GLY A 56 6.25 13.35 -8.38
CA GLY A 56 5.09 13.75 -7.57
C GLY A 56 5.26 15.11 -6.88
N ILE A 57 6.49 15.51 -6.55
CA ILE A 57 6.80 16.73 -5.79
C ILE A 57 6.26 18.00 -6.47
N PRO A 58 6.48 18.28 -7.77
CA PRO A 58 5.94 19.46 -8.42
C PRO A 58 4.41 19.53 -8.37
N GLY A 59 3.74 18.38 -8.54
CA GLY A 59 2.28 18.28 -8.42
C GLY A 59 1.79 18.62 -7.02
N LEU A 60 2.51 18.18 -5.98
CA LEU A 60 2.17 18.50 -4.59
C LEU A 60 2.38 19.98 -4.27
N VAL A 61 3.50 20.57 -4.69
CA VAL A 61 3.77 22.00 -4.54
C VAL A 61 2.66 22.84 -5.20
N ASN A 62 2.28 22.50 -6.44
CA ASN A 62 1.18 23.15 -7.14
C ASN A 62 -0.15 23.00 -6.38
N ALA A 63 -0.44 21.81 -5.87
CA ALA A 63 -1.67 21.55 -5.14
C ALA A 63 -1.75 22.37 -3.84
N VAL A 64 -0.65 22.51 -3.11
CA VAL A 64 -0.57 23.33 -1.89
C VAL A 64 -0.70 24.81 -2.23
N SER A 65 0.00 25.31 -3.24
CA SER A 65 -0.02 26.73 -3.62
C SER A 65 -1.39 27.21 -4.12
N HIS A 66 -2.23 26.31 -4.63
CA HIS A 66 -3.58 26.60 -5.10
C HIS A 66 -4.69 26.14 -4.15
N ASP A 67 -4.34 25.75 -2.94
CA ASP A 67 -5.26 25.27 -1.89
C ASP A 67 -6.22 24.18 -2.40
N HIS A 68 -5.64 23.16 -3.09
CA HIS A 68 -6.41 22.01 -3.53
C HIS A 68 -6.80 21.13 -2.33
N ARG A 69 -7.96 20.45 -2.41
CA ARG A 69 -8.53 19.68 -1.31
C ARG A 69 -8.62 18.20 -1.69
N PHE A 70 -7.66 17.40 -1.26
CA PHE A 70 -7.68 15.94 -1.44
C PHE A 70 -6.76 15.21 -0.45
N LEU A 71 -6.94 13.91 -0.31
CA LEU A 71 -6.03 13.02 0.40
C LEU A 71 -5.01 12.46 -0.59
N LEU A 72 -3.73 12.66 -0.31
CA LEU A 72 -2.64 11.96 -1.01
C LEU A 72 -2.15 10.81 -0.13
N VAL A 73 -2.24 9.59 -0.63
CA VAL A 73 -1.68 8.39 0.00
C VAL A 73 -0.36 8.05 -0.69
N ILE A 74 0.75 8.20 0.03
CA ILE A 74 2.07 7.80 -0.44
C ILE A 74 2.38 6.41 0.11
N LEU A 75 2.54 5.44 -0.80
CA LEU A 75 2.86 4.05 -0.47
C LEU A 75 4.37 3.89 -0.38
N ASP A 76 4.90 3.99 0.84
CA ASP A 76 6.34 3.91 1.14
C ASP A 76 6.73 2.45 1.42
N ASN A 77 7.28 1.78 0.41
CA ASN A 77 7.78 0.41 0.52
C ASN A 77 9.32 0.32 0.56
N GLY A 78 10.01 1.46 0.53
CA GLY A 78 11.46 1.57 0.63
C GLY A 78 12.24 1.06 -0.59
N THR A 79 11.59 0.97 -1.77
CA THR A 79 12.28 0.50 -2.99
C THR A 79 11.47 0.77 -4.26
N THR A 80 12.12 0.92 -5.40
CA THR A 80 11.49 0.95 -6.72
C THR A 80 11.19 -0.49 -7.17
N ALA A 81 10.15 -1.11 -6.56
CA ALA A 81 9.93 -2.55 -6.65
C ALA A 81 9.61 -3.06 -8.05
N MET A 82 8.77 -2.33 -8.81
CA MET A 82 8.23 -2.79 -10.10
C MET A 82 9.32 -3.08 -11.14
N THR A 83 10.41 -2.34 -11.14
CA THR A 83 11.47 -2.41 -12.15
C THR A 83 12.72 -3.18 -11.68
N GLY A 84 12.69 -3.78 -10.49
CA GLY A 84 13.77 -4.61 -9.99
C GLY A 84 14.44 -4.13 -8.71
N HIS A 85 13.71 -3.41 -7.88
CA HIS A 85 14.17 -2.96 -6.56
C HIS A 85 15.33 -1.96 -6.57
N GLN A 86 15.34 -1.04 -7.53
CA GLN A 86 16.34 0.04 -7.54
C GLN A 86 16.16 0.96 -6.32
N PRO A 87 17.27 1.55 -5.83
CA PRO A 87 17.19 2.59 -4.82
C PRO A 87 16.54 3.87 -5.38
N HIS A 88 16.01 4.70 -4.50
CA HIS A 88 15.51 6.03 -4.79
C HIS A 88 15.92 6.97 -3.64
N PRO A 89 15.79 8.31 -3.75
CA PRO A 89 16.33 9.25 -2.75
C PRO A 89 15.89 9.03 -1.30
N GLY A 90 14.75 8.37 -1.07
CA GLY A 90 14.24 8.08 0.28
C GLY A 90 14.73 6.75 0.87
N VAL A 91 15.62 6.01 0.21
CA VAL A 91 16.10 4.69 0.66
C VAL A 91 17.44 4.82 1.35
N GLU A 92 17.53 4.30 2.57
CA GLU A 92 18.79 4.27 3.34
C GLU A 92 19.64 3.04 3.02
N LEU A 93 19.01 1.94 2.59
CA LEU A 93 19.66 0.65 2.38
C LEU A 93 19.61 0.26 0.90
N THR A 94 20.78 0.12 0.28
CA THR A 94 20.88 -0.38 -1.09
C THR A 94 20.67 -1.90 -1.17
N PRO A 95 20.44 -2.46 -2.37
CA PRO A 95 20.34 -3.91 -2.56
C PRO A 95 21.58 -4.67 -2.08
N GLU A 96 22.76 -4.04 -2.12
CA GLU A 96 24.03 -4.60 -1.64
C GLU A 96 24.21 -4.49 -0.12
N GLY A 97 23.22 -3.93 0.58
CA GLY A 97 23.25 -3.77 2.04
C GLY A 97 24.09 -2.57 2.52
N LYS A 98 24.45 -1.64 1.65
CA LYS A 98 25.14 -0.40 2.04
C LYS A 98 24.15 0.63 2.55
N VAL A 99 24.55 1.33 3.60
CA VAL A 99 23.81 2.49 4.12
C VAL A 99 24.25 3.74 3.38
N GLU A 100 23.31 4.46 2.80
CA GLU A 100 23.56 5.70 2.07
C GLU A 100 22.73 6.85 2.66
N PRO A 101 23.16 8.12 2.48
CA PRO A 101 22.34 9.26 2.88
C PRO A 101 20.99 9.24 2.19
N SER A 102 19.93 9.43 2.95
CA SER A 102 18.56 9.42 2.42
C SER A 102 17.83 10.72 2.72
N VAL A 103 16.85 11.03 1.87
CA VAL A 103 15.95 12.16 2.04
C VAL A 103 14.69 11.68 2.76
N SER A 104 14.38 12.26 3.91
CA SER A 104 13.15 11.93 4.63
C SER A 104 11.91 12.29 3.81
N LEU A 105 11.10 11.29 3.47
CA LEU A 105 9.85 11.47 2.74
C LEU A 105 8.89 12.41 3.49
N GLU A 106 8.75 12.24 4.81
CA GLU A 106 7.88 13.07 5.63
C GLU A 106 8.36 14.54 5.65
N GLN A 107 9.67 14.76 5.83
CA GLN A 107 10.22 16.12 5.81
C GLN A 107 10.07 16.76 4.43
N MET A 108 10.24 16.01 3.34
CA MET A 108 10.02 16.49 1.99
C MET A 108 8.56 16.92 1.77
N VAL A 109 7.60 16.10 2.19
CA VAL A 109 6.17 16.42 2.11
C VAL A 109 5.84 17.69 2.91
N ARG A 110 6.36 17.80 4.13
CA ARG A 110 6.19 19.00 4.95
C ARG A 110 6.89 20.22 4.34
N GLY A 111 8.07 20.05 3.74
CA GLY A 111 8.79 21.08 3.00
C GLY A 111 8.02 21.64 1.79
N CYS A 112 7.15 20.81 1.18
CA CYS A 112 6.21 21.27 0.14
C CYS A 112 5.05 22.14 0.71
N GLY A 113 4.98 22.36 2.03
CA GLY A 113 3.95 23.18 2.67
C GLY A 113 2.73 22.42 3.17
N VAL A 114 2.74 21.08 3.13
CA VAL A 114 1.63 20.27 3.66
C VAL A 114 1.60 20.32 5.19
N LYS A 115 0.47 20.76 5.75
CA LYS A 115 0.28 20.89 7.20
C LYS A 115 -0.16 19.59 7.87
N ARG A 116 -0.93 18.77 7.20
CA ARG A 116 -1.51 17.52 7.72
C ARG A 116 -0.81 16.31 7.10
N VAL A 117 0.15 15.77 7.82
CA VAL A 117 0.91 14.56 7.41
C VAL A 117 0.82 13.54 8.53
N VAL A 118 0.39 12.34 8.19
CA VAL A 118 0.27 11.20 9.11
C VAL A 118 1.02 10.01 8.51
N THR A 119 1.80 9.31 9.33
CA THR A 119 2.47 8.06 8.92
C THR A 119 1.85 6.88 9.67
N VAL A 120 1.55 5.80 8.95
CA VAL A 120 0.98 4.57 9.51
C VAL A 120 1.62 3.34 8.86
N ASN A 121 1.72 2.25 9.61
CA ASN A 121 2.00 0.94 9.03
C ASN A 121 0.69 0.33 8.52
N PRO A 122 0.48 0.20 7.19
CA PRO A 122 -0.77 -0.28 6.61
C PRO A 122 -1.09 -1.74 6.94
N LEU A 123 -0.10 -2.51 7.40
CA LEU A 123 -0.31 -3.90 7.84
C LEU A 123 -1.01 -3.98 9.21
N GLN A 124 -1.14 -2.87 9.95
CA GLN A 124 -1.96 -2.74 11.16
C GLN A 124 -3.37 -2.29 10.76
N VAL A 125 -4.23 -3.24 10.36
CA VAL A 125 -5.52 -2.96 9.71
C VAL A 125 -6.42 -2.04 10.54
N ASN A 126 -6.62 -2.34 11.82
CA ASN A 126 -7.52 -1.54 12.67
C ASN A 126 -7.00 -0.11 12.84
N LYS A 127 -5.71 0.05 13.12
CA LYS A 127 -5.10 1.37 13.26
C LYS A 127 -5.15 2.17 11.95
N THR A 128 -4.93 1.51 10.82
CA THR A 128 -5.03 2.15 9.50
C THR A 128 -6.45 2.61 9.23
N ARG A 129 -7.46 1.79 9.59
CA ARG A 129 -8.87 2.14 9.46
C ARG A 129 -9.22 3.38 10.31
N GLU A 130 -8.79 3.42 11.58
CA GLU A 130 -9.00 4.58 12.46
C GLU A 130 -8.39 5.85 11.89
N VAL A 131 -7.14 5.77 11.41
CA VAL A 131 -6.47 6.90 10.76
C VAL A 131 -7.20 7.37 9.52
N LEU A 132 -7.64 6.45 8.65
CA LEU A 132 -8.39 6.80 7.45
C LEU A 132 -9.74 7.45 7.75
N GLN A 133 -10.44 7.01 8.81
CA GLN A 133 -11.68 7.64 9.28
C GLN A 133 -11.44 9.08 9.74
N ASP A 134 -10.39 9.31 10.56
CA ASP A 134 -10.01 10.68 11.01
C ASP A 134 -9.62 11.57 9.82
N LEU A 135 -8.84 11.03 8.87
CA LEU A 135 -8.44 11.79 7.68
C LEU A 135 -9.61 12.09 6.75
N HIS A 136 -10.59 11.19 6.65
CA HIS A 136 -11.81 11.42 5.85
C HIS A 136 -12.58 12.65 6.37
N GLU A 137 -12.73 12.80 7.69
CA GLU A 137 -13.35 13.98 8.27
C GLU A 137 -12.52 15.25 8.01
N LYS A 138 -11.21 15.16 8.12
CA LYS A 138 -10.28 16.27 7.86
C LYS A 138 -10.21 16.70 6.39
N MET A 139 -10.57 15.82 5.45
CA MET A 139 -10.67 16.19 4.02
C MET A 139 -11.79 17.19 3.73
N LYS A 140 -12.70 17.42 4.66
CA LYS A 140 -13.73 18.48 4.55
C LYS A 140 -13.13 19.87 4.68
N GLU A 141 -11.96 20.01 5.32
CA GLU A 141 -11.24 21.26 5.46
C GLU A 141 -10.38 21.55 4.22
N PRO A 142 -10.09 22.83 3.91
CA PRO A 142 -9.19 23.21 2.83
C PRO A 142 -7.78 22.62 2.99
N GLY A 143 -7.10 22.44 1.87
CA GLY A 143 -5.72 22.01 1.78
C GLY A 143 -5.54 20.50 1.58
N VAL A 144 -4.32 20.13 1.15
CA VAL A 144 -3.92 18.76 0.93
C VAL A 144 -3.63 18.08 2.27
N THR A 145 -4.16 16.87 2.41
CA THR A 145 -3.83 15.95 3.51
C THR A 145 -2.98 14.80 2.98
N VAL A 146 -1.92 14.42 3.67
CA VAL A 146 -1.03 13.34 3.24
C VAL A 146 -0.99 12.22 4.26
N LEU A 147 -1.23 11.00 3.79
CA LEU A 147 -1.01 9.75 4.51
C LEU A 147 0.21 9.04 3.93
N ILE A 148 1.23 8.80 4.73
CA ILE A 148 2.37 7.94 4.36
C ILE A 148 2.09 6.55 4.91
N ALA A 149 1.76 5.62 4.01
CA ALA A 149 1.55 4.22 4.34
C ALA A 149 2.89 3.47 4.22
N LYS A 150 3.60 3.35 5.34
CA LYS A 150 4.98 2.86 5.38
C LYS A 150 5.08 1.41 5.83
N SER A 151 5.54 0.55 4.92
CA SER A 151 5.88 -0.85 5.21
C SER A 151 6.87 -1.39 4.17
N PRO A 152 7.99 -2.00 4.58
CA PRO A 152 8.97 -2.53 3.64
C PRO A 152 8.35 -3.53 2.66
N CYS A 153 8.87 -3.55 1.42
CA CYS A 153 8.46 -4.53 0.43
C CYS A 153 8.92 -5.95 0.84
N PRO A 154 8.01 -6.92 1.08
CA PRO A 154 8.40 -8.26 1.50
C PRO A 154 9.27 -9.00 0.46
N LEU A 155 9.09 -8.72 -0.82
CA LEU A 155 9.91 -9.32 -1.87
C LEU A 155 11.34 -8.78 -1.82
N PHE A 156 11.51 -7.49 -1.52
CA PHE A 156 12.83 -6.89 -1.33
C PHE A 156 13.52 -7.51 -0.11
N GLU A 157 12.83 -7.58 1.03
CA GLU A 157 13.39 -8.18 2.25
C GLU A 157 13.81 -9.64 2.03
N ASN A 158 12.97 -10.45 1.39
CA ASN A 158 13.24 -11.87 1.16
C ASN A 158 14.35 -12.11 0.12
N ARG A 159 14.30 -11.40 -1.02
CA ARG A 159 15.22 -11.67 -2.15
C ARG A 159 16.54 -10.93 -2.02
N MET A 160 16.51 -9.65 -1.65
CA MET A 160 17.68 -8.79 -1.63
C MET A 160 18.36 -8.80 -0.27
N LEU A 161 17.62 -8.70 0.83
CA LEU A 161 18.16 -8.73 2.18
C LEU A 161 18.24 -10.15 2.76
N ARG A 162 17.80 -11.17 2.01
CA ARG A 162 17.81 -12.59 2.41
C ARG A 162 17.15 -12.85 3.78
N LYS A 163 16.19 -12.02 4.16
CA LYS A 163 15.40 -12.23 5.37
C LYS A 163 14.46 -13.41 5.14
N LYS A 164 14.67 -14.49 5.87
CA LYS A 164 13.79 -15.66 5.80
C LYS A 164 12.46 -15.35 6.49
N LYS A 165 11.35 -15.69 5.85
CA LYS A 165 10.04 -15.64 6.49
C LYS A 165 9.96 -16.75 7.55
N LYS A 166 9.43 -16.40 8.72
CA LYS A 166 9.32 -17.34 9.86
C LYS A 166 7.91 -17.87 10.07
N ILE A 167 6.92 -17.20 9.49
CA ILE A 167 5.50 -17.46 9.69
C ILE A 167 4.81 -17.39 8.33
N VAL A 168 3.90 -18.32 8.11
CA VAL A 168 2.88 -18.29 7.06
C VAL A 168 1.52 -18.41 7.71
N PHE A 169 0.48 -18.24 6.94
CA PHE A 169 -0.89 -18.40 7.41
C PHE A 169 -1.57 -19.56 6.71
N GLU A 170 -2.51 -20.17 7.38
CA GLU A 170 -3.34 -21.27 6.86
C GLU A 170 -4.79 -21.05 7.26
N VAL A 171 -5.71 -21.65 6.51
CA VAL A 171 -7.15 -21.59 6.79
C VAL A 171 -7.55 -22.83 7.60
N ASP A 172 -8.09 -22.61 8.78
CA ASP A 172 -8.72 -23.64 9.57
C ASP A 172 -10.08 -24.00 8.91
N GLN A 173 -10.08 -25.10 8.18
CA GLN A 173 -11.24 -25.57 7.41
C GLN A 173 -12.46 -25.89 8.30
N SER A 174 -12.24 -26.25 9.57
CA SER A 174 -13.31 -26.58 10.50
C SER A 174 -14.14 -25.36 10.93
N SER A 175 -13.54 -24.17 10.88
CA SER A 175 -14.15 -22.90 11.25
C SER A 175 -14.41 -21.95 10.07
N CYS A 176 -14.06 -22.35 8.84
CA CYS A 176 -14.25 -21.56 7.65
C CYS A 176 -15.67 -21.73 7.09
N ASP A 177 -16.42 -20.63 7.00
CA ASP A 177 -17.79 -20.60 6.48
C ASP A 177 -17.87 -20.37 4.95
N LEU A 178 -16.73 -20.35 4.27
CA LEU A 178 -16.59 -20.13 2.82
C LEU A 178 -17.20 -18.81 2.31
N CYS A 179 -17.25 -17.77 3.15
CA CYS A 179 -17.84 -16.46 2.83
C CYS A 179 -17.10 -15.66 1.73
N LYS A 180 -15.89 -16.08 1.32
CA LYS A 180 -15.03 -15.46 0.27
C LYS A 180 -14.49 -14.06 0.57
N HIS A 181 -14.76 -13.43 1.71
CA HIS A 181 -14.21 -12.09 2.02
C HIS A 181 -12.69 -12.01 1.85
N CYS A 182 -11.95 -13.08 2.19
CA CYS A 182 -10.50 -13.14 2.01
C CYS A 182 -10.06 -13.17 0.53
N LEU A 183 -10.91 -13.63 -0.37
CA LEU A 183 -10.66 -13.64 -1.82
C LEU A 183 -11.08 -12.30 -2.44
N ASP A 184 -12.28 -11.83 -2.12
CA ASP A 184 -12.93 -10.73 -2.84
C ASP A 184 -12.46 -9.35 -2.34
N GLU A 185 -12.08 -9.23 -1.06
CA GLU A 185 -11.73 -7.94 -0.46
C GLU A 185 -10.22 -7.72 -0.24
N LEU A 186 -9.42 -8.79 -0.03
CA LEU A 186 -7.99 -8.62 0.18
C LEU A 186 -7.15 -8.57 -1.10
N GLY A 187 -7.62 -9.21 -2.17
CA GLY A 187 -6.84 -9.33 -3.41
C GLY A 187 -5.46 -9.99 -3.21
N CYS A 188 -5.29 -10.80 -2.17
CA CYS A 188 -4.01 -11.42 -1.86
C CYS A 188 -3.77 -12.61 -2.79
N PRO A 189 -2.66 -12.65 -3.56
CA PRO A 189 -2.38 -13.71 -4.54
C PRO A 189 -2.10 -15.07 -3.91
N ALA A 190 -1.92 -15.14 -2.59
CA ALA A 190 -1.69 -16.40 -1.89
C ALA A 190 -2.98 -17.20 -1.68
N PHE A 191 -4.18 -16.58 -1.77
CA PHE A 191 -5.43 -17.30 -1.62
C PHE A 191 -5.84 -18.04 -2.89
N ALA A 192 -6.34 -19.26 -2.72
CA ALA A 192 -6.91 -20.08 -3.77
C ALA A 192 -8.26 -20.64 -3.33
N TRP A 193 -9.23 -20.60 -4.26
CA TRP A 193 -10.48 -21.32 -4.16
C TRP A 193 -10.31 -22.68 -4.84
N GLU A 194 -10.39 -23.77 -4.09
CA GLU A 194 -10.19 -25.11 -4.61
C GLU A 194 -11.47 -25.93 -4.51
N GLN A 195 -11.74 -26.71 -5.56
CA GLN A 195 -12.80 -27.70 -5.60
C GLN A 195 -12.17 -29.03 -5.97
N ALA A 196 -12.12 -29.96 -5.04
CA ALA A 196 -11.57 -31.29 -5.24
C ALA A 196 -12.47 -32.34 -4.58
N ALA A 197 -12.75 -33.45 -5.29
CA ALA A 197 -13.52 -34.59 -4.81
C ALA A 197 -14.92 -34.25 -4.21
N GLY A 198 -15.54 -33.17 -4.72
CA GLY A 198 -16.86 -32.72 -4.22
C GLY A 198 -16.81 -31.80 -3.00
N GLU A 199 -15.63 -31.54 -2.47
CA GLU A 199 -15.42 -30.59 -1.37
C GLU A 199 -14.88 -29.27 -1.89
N THR A 200 -15.36 -28.18 -1.30
CA THR A 200 -14.88 -26.83 -1.59
C THR A 200 -14.10 -26.31 -0.39
N CYS A 201 -12.92 -25.74 -0.65
CA CYS A 201 -12.12 -25.13 0.40
C CYS A 201 -11.37 -23.88 -0.07
N ILE A 202 -10.98 -23.04 0.89
CA ILE A 202 -10.07 -21.92 0.67
C ILE A 202 -8.72 -22.31 1.22
N ARG A 203 -7.68 -22.17 0.41
CA ARG A 203 -6.29 -22.45 0.81
C ARG A 203 -5.40 -21.22 0.67
N ILE A 204 -4.33 -21.21 1.44
CA ILE A 204 -3.25 -20.23 1.31
C ILE A 204 -2.00 -20.95 0.78
N ASN A 205 -1.54 -20.53 -0.39
CA ASN A 205 -0.29 -21.01 -0.96
C ASN A 205 0.89 -20.47 -0.14
N GLU A 206 1.62 -21.37 0.52
CA GLU A 206 2.75 -21.02 1.37
C GLU A 206 3.86 -20.29 0.60
N ALA A 207 4.14 -20.68 -0.64
CA ALA A 207 5.18 -20.06 -1.45
C ALA A 207 4.88 -18.58 -1.75
N LEU A 208 3.60 -18.22 -1.89
CA LEU A 208 3.13 -16.86 -2.17
C LEU A 208 2.83 -16.05 -0.91
N CYS A 209 2.62 -16.71 0.23
CA CYS A 209 2.32 -16.03 1.50
C CYS A 209 3.57 -15.29 2.00
N SER A 210 3.48 -13.97 2.18
CA SER A 210 4.55 -13.14 2.72
C SER A 210 4.62 -13.12 4.25
N GLY A 211 3.63 -13.69 4.95
CA GLY A 211 3.56 -13.63 6.42
C GLY A 211 3.11 -12.29 7.00
N CYS A 212 2.48 -11.42 6.22
CA CYS A 212 2.13 -10.04 6.60
C CYS A 212 1.03 -9.90 7.67
N SER A 213 0.33 -10.96 8.02
CA SER A 213 -0.74 -11.03 9.04
C SER A 213 -2.03 -10.25 8.74
N VAL A 214 -2.17 -9.58 7.61
CA VAL A 214 -3.36 -8.79 7.28
C VAL A 214 -4.62 -9.66 7.28
N CYS A 215 -4.56 -10.83 6.64
CA CYS A 215 -5.70 -11.75 6.54
C CYS A 215 -6.18 -12.27 7.92
N ALA A 216 -5.28 -12.52 8.85
CA ALA A 216 -5.63 -13.00 10.20
C ALA A 216 -6.27 -11.90 11.07
N GLN A 217 -6.12 -10.62 10.72
CA GLN A 217 -6.77 -9.51 11.41
C GLN A 217 -8.24 -9.34 10.98
N ILE A 218 -8.63 -9.89 9.82
CA ILE A 218 -9.99 -9.76 9.29
C ILE A 218 -10.79 -11.07 9.37
N CYS A 219 -10.13 -12.22 9.46
CA CYS A 219 -10.78 -13.54 9.49
C CYS A 219 -10.24 -14.39 10.62
N LYS A 220 -11.16 -14.85 11.51
CA LYS A 220 -10.83 -15.67 12.68
C LYS A 220 -10.41 -17.10 12.32
N SER A 221 -10.82 -17.59 11.14
CA SER A 221 -10.44 -18.92 10.65
C SER A 221 -9.04 -18.97 10.06
N ILE A 222 -8.34 -17.84 9.95
CA ILE A 222 -6.98 -17.78 9.45
C ILE A 222 -6.00 -17.77 10.63
N LYS A 223 -5.13 -18.76 10.69
CA LYS A 223 -4.20 -18.99 11.79
C LYS A 223 -2.74 -18.90 11.34
N PRO A 224 -1.84 -18.38 12.20
CA PRO A 224 -0.42 -18.40 11.92
C PRO A 224 0.14 -19.81 12.07
N ARG A 225 1.02 -20.20 11.16
CA ARG A 225 1.83 -21.42 11.23
C ARG A 225 3.31 -21.09 11.10
N LYS A 226 4.14 -21.62 11.99
CA LYS A 226 5.60 -21.50 11.87
C LYS A 226 6.11 -22.37 10.73
N ILE A 227 7.12 -21.88 10.01
CA ILE A 227 7.82 -22.66 8.98
C ILE A 227 8.91 -23.45 9.70
N GLU A 228 8.85 -24.79 9.58
CA GLU A 228 9.92 -25.66 10.06
C GLU A 228 11.14 -25.53 9.13
N GLY A 229 12.33 -25.28 9.70
CA GLY A 229 13.59 -25.23 8.93
C GLY A 229 14.08 -23.83 8.55
N GLY A 230 13.64 -22.77 9.21
CA GLY A 230 14.16 -21.41 9.07
C GLY A 230 15.31 -21.09 10.05
N GLU A 231 16.44 -21.83 10.03
CA GLU A 231 17.70 -21.41 10.62
C GLU A 231 18.51 -20.52 9.68
#